data_de9ef03f80498e6fcaed09fed442deb6
#
_entry.id   de9ef03f80498e6fcaed09fed442deb6
#
_cell.length_a   1.000
_cell.length_b   1.000
_cell.length_c   1.000
_cell.angle_alpha   90.00
_cell.angle_beta   90.00
_cell.angle_gamma   90.00
#
_symmetry.space_group_name_H-M   'P 1'
#
loop_
_entity.id
_entity.type
_entity.pdbx_description
1 polymer ?
#
loop_
_entity_poly.entity_id
_entity_poly.type
_entity_poly.pdbx_seq_one_letter_code
_entity_poly.pdbx_strand_id
1 'polypeptide(L)'
;SFTEKENKEMEDEFKQYLNDRLEESKQQETASVTSFLEGVWSGVRRAEKKDFEKSPVTGVSRTKFIEISSLVTDLSRSRSADTNLKFYAKIQKLYENRSKMVTHKKLLDWGMAETMSFAVLVSKGTRVRLSGQDSGRGTFAHRHAIITSEDNTKHVPLNHLYNDQAPFEIYNSFLSEYGVLGFEYGYAYASPTSLTIWEAQFGDFANGAQIIIDQFIASSETKWHRMNGVVLMLPHGYEGQGPEHSSARIERFLSLCAGNNMQIV
;
A
#
# COMPACT_ATOMS: atom_id res chain seq x y z
N SER A 1 0.71 -22.11 24.41
CA SER A 1 1.47 -21.58 25.56
C SER A 1 2.74 -22.35 25.70
N PHE A 2 3.85 -21.66 25.86
CA PHE A 2 5.16 -22.26 26.11
C PHE A 2 5.19 -22.84 27.53
N THR A 3 5.91 -23.94 27.72
CA THR A 3 6.20 -24.50 29.03
C THR A 3 7.31 -23.68 29.71
N GLU A 4 7.41 -23.78 31.05
CA GLU A 4 8.49 -23.13 31.80
C GLU A 4 9.89 -23.59 31.32
N LYS A 5 10.01 -24.86 30.89
CA LYS A 5 11.25 -25.38 30.34
C LYS A 5 11.60 -24.72 29.00
N GLU A 6 10.65 -24.61 28.07
CA GLU A 6 10.84 -23.94 26.78
C GLU A 6 11.16 -22.46 26.94
N ASN A 7 10.50 -21.77 27.88
CA ASN A 7 10.82 -20.38 28.20
C ASN A 7 12.26 -20.22 28.70
N LYS A 8 12.69 -21.11 29.56
CA LYS A 8 14.05 -21.08 30.11
C LYS A 8 15.11 -21.38 29.03
N GLU A 9 14.83 -22.35 28.16
CA GLU A 9 15.71 -22.69 27.03
C GLU A 9 15.86 -21.47 26.10
N MET A 10 14.78 -20.80 25.73
CA MET A 10 14.83 -19.57 24.91
C MET A 10 15.60 -18.43 25.61
N GLU A 11 15.43 -18.27 26.92
CA GLU A 11 16.14 -17.27 27.69
C GLU A 11 17.67 -17.55 27.72
N ASP A 12 18.03 -18.82 27.91
CA ASP A 12 19.43 -19.22 27.97
C ASP A 12 20.10 -19.12 26.59
N GLU A 13 19.40 -19.51 25.51
CA GLU A 13 19.87 -19.32 24.14
C GLU A 13 20.09 -17.83 23.82
N PHE A 14 19.15 -16.97 24.21
CA PHE A 14 19.29 -15.53 23.97
C PHE A 14 20.43 -14.91 24.79
N LYS A 15 20.61 -15.33 26.05
CA LYS A 15 21.75 -14.93 26.85
C LYS A 15 23.08 -15.35 26.22
N GLN A 16 23.15 -16.58 25.71
CA GLN A 16 24.34 -17.06 25.01
C GLN A 16 24.62 -16.22 23.78
N TYR A 17 23.59 -15.97 22.95
CA TYR A 17 23.72 -15.09 21.79
C TYR A 17 24.26 -13.70 22.14
N LEU A 18 23.77 -13.08 23.21
CA LEU A 18 24.26 -11.77 23.67
C LEU A 18 25.72 -11.83 24.14
N ASN A 19 26.11 -12.90 24.83
CA ASN A 19 27.49 -13.09 25.28
C ASN A 19 28.44 -13.28 24.09
N ASP A 20 28.05 -14.05 23.09
CA ASP A 20 28.82 -14.24 21.86
C ASP A 20 29.04 -12.92 21.14
N ARG A 21 27.98 -12.09 21.01
CA ARG A 21 28.09 -10.75 20.41
C ARG A 21 28.98 -9.81 21.22
N LEU A 22 28.94 -9.92 22.55
CA LEU A 22 29.81 -9.15 23.42
C LEU A 22 31.28 -9.53 23.23
N GLU A 23 31.60 -10.83 23.17
CA GLU A 23 32.98 -11.28 22.94
C GLU A 23 33.49 -10.88 21.55
N GLU A 24 32.65 -11.00 20.51
CA GLU A 24 32.98 -10.50 19.16
C GLU A 24 33.26 -8.99 19.17
N SER A 25 32.45 -8.21 19.89
CA SER A 25 32.65 -6.76 19.98
C SER A 25 33.96 -6.35 20.61
N LYS A 26 34.48 -7.16 21.55
CA LYS A 26 35.80 -6.91 22.20
C LYS A 26 36.96 -7.18 21.25
N GLN A 27 36.75 -7.98 20.20
CA GLN A 27 37.77 -8.33 19.21
C GLN A 27 37.77 -7.35 18.02
N GLN A 28 36.76 -6.48 17.90
CA GLN A 28 36.67 -5.50 16.82
C GLN A 28 37.27 -4.17 17.26
N GLU A 29 38.28 -3.70 16.53
CA GLU A 29 38.90 -2.39 16.77
C GLU A 29 37.97 -1.22 16.42
N THR A 30 36.98 -1.44 15.56
CA THR A 30 36.01 -0.43 15.13
C THR A 30 34.61 -1.00 15.12
N ALA A 31 33.63 -0.23 15.61
CA ALA A 31 32.22 -0.59 15.48
C ALA A 31 31.80 -0.63 13.99
N SER A 32 31.20 -1.73 13.56
CA SER A 32 30.56 -1.75 12.25
C SER A 32 29.29 -0.90 12.35
N VAL A 33 29.33 0.29 11.75
CA VAL A 33 28.14 1.13 11.62
C VAL A 33 27.43 0.72 10.34
N THR A 34 26.22 0.21 10.46
CA THR A 34 25.35 -0.02 9.29
C THR A 34 25.16 1.32 8.58
N SER A 35 25.60 1.42 7.35
CA SER A 35 25.48 2.69 6.63
C SER A 35 24.01 2.95 6.27
N PHE A 36 23.73 4.22 6.07
CA PHE A 36 22.45 4.68 5.56
C PHE A 36 22.19 4.06 4.18
N LEU A 37 20.98 3.58 3.93
CA LEU A 37 20.55 2.99 2.66
C LEU A 37 21.28 1.68 2.25
N GLU A 38 21.58 0.82 3.19
CA GLU A 38 22.06 -0.55 2.95
C GLU A 38 20.90 -1.58 2.89
N GLY A 39 21.22 -2.80 2.49
CA GLY A 39 20.28 -3.91 2.43
C GLY A 39 19.15 -3.64 1.45
N VAL A 40 17.91 -3.72 1.88
CA VAL A 40 16.72 -3.48 1.06
C VAL A 40 16.61 -2.04 0.52
N TRP A 41 17.37 -1.09 1.08
CA TRP A 41 17.47 0.29 0.66
C TRP A 41 18.58 0.56 -0.36
N SER A 42 19.38 -0.45 -0.68
CA SER A 42 20.46 -0.32 -1.67
C SER A 42 19.92 0.17 -3.01
N GLY A 43 20.53 1.21 -3.56
CA GLY A 43 20.10 1.84 -4.81
C GLY A 43 19.01 2.92 -4.66
N VAL A 44 18.43 3.07 -3.47
CA VAL A 44 17.55 4.21 -3.16
C VAL A 44 18.43 5.41 -2.78
N ARG A 45 18.08 6.59 -3.27
CA ARG A 45 18.76 7.85 -2.92
C ARG A 45 17.76 8.88 -2.42
N ARG A 46 18.25 9.86 -1.71
CA ARG A 46 17.44 11.05 -1.38
C ARG A 46 17.10 11.82 -2.64
N ALA A 47 15.89 12.40 -2.65
CA ALA A 47 15.50 13.31 -3.71
C ALA A 47 16.34 14.60 -3.67
N GLU A 48 16.72 15.06 -4.83
CA GLU A 48 17.40 16.34 -5.05
C GLU A 48 16.43 17.35 -5.67
N LYS A 49 16.76 18.64 -5.60
CA LYS A 49 15.91 19.70 -6.18
C LYS A 49 15.52 19.44 -7.64
N LYS A 50 16.44 18.91 -8.43
CA LYS A 50 16.20 18.59 -9.85
C LYS A 50 15.12 17.53 -10.08
N ASP A 51 14.85 16.65 -9.10
CA ASP A 51 13.83 15.61 -9.20
C ASP A 51 12.41 16.20 -9.17
N PHE A 52 12.27 17.42 -8.64
CA PHE A 52 11.00 18.13 -8.55
C PHE A 52 10.79 19.15 -9.69
N GLU A 53 11.79 19.36 -10.56
CA GLU A 53 11.71 20.31 -11.67
C GLU A 53 10.86 19.78 -12.84
N LYS A 54 10.73 18.47 -12.95
CA LYS A 54 9.97 17.81 -14.03
C LYS A 54 9.16 16.64 -13.48
N SER A 55 7.90 16.57 -13.87
CA SER A 55 7.09 15.39 -13.60
C SER A 55 7.64 14.18 -14.36
N PRO A 56 7.76 13.02 -13.72
CA PRO A 56 8.18 11.79 -14.40
C PRO A 56 7.13 11.36 -15.44
N VAL A 57 7.58 10.67 -16.48
CA VAL A 57 6.67 10.07 -17.45
C VAL A 57 6.03 8.82 -16.82
N THR A 58 4.78 8.94 -16.43
CA THR A 58 3.99 7.84 -15.83
C THR A 58 3.04 7.18 -16.83
N GLY A 59 2.98 7.68 -18.05
CA GLY A 59 2.09 7.17 -19.10
C GLY A 59 2.40 5.73 -19.52
N VAL A 60 1.36 5.05 -19.95
CA VAL A 60 1.42 3.68 -20.48
C VAL A 60 1.02 3.71 -21.94
N SER A 61 1.68 2.90 -22.81
CA SER A 61 1.29 2.82 -24.20
C SER A 61 -0.17 2.35 -24.32
N ARG A 62 -0.86 2.86 -25.34
CA ARG A 62 -2.28 2.50 -25.59
C ARG A 62 -2.45 1.00 -25.77
N THR A 63 -1.54 0.33 -26.44
CA THR A 63 -1.58 -1.11 -26.66
C THR A 63 -1.54 -1.85 -25.32
N LYS A 64 -0.60 -1.50 -24.45
CA LYS A 64 -0.46 -2.11 -23.13
C LYS A 64 -1.66 -1.80 -22.23
N PHE A 65 -2.18 -0.58 -22.32
CA PHE A 65 -3.39 -0.19 -21.60
C PHE A 65 -4.60 -1.05 -21.99
N ILE A 66 -4.84 -1.26 -23.29
CA ILE A 66 -5.94 -2.09 -23.79
C ILE A 66 -5.74 -3.55 -23.37
N GLU A 67 -4.53 -4.08 -23.49
CA GLU A 67 -4.20 -5.45 -23.08
C GLU A 67 -4.53 -5.65 -21.59
N ILE A 68 -3.96 -4.81 -20.70
CA ILE A 68 -4.18 -4.93 -19.25
C ILE A 68 -5.67 -4.75 -18.91
N SER A 69 -6.36 -3.79 -19.54
CA SER A 69 -7.78 -3.57 -19.25
C SER A 69 -8.63 -4.78 -19.59
N SER A 70 -8.31 -5.49 -20.69
CA SER A 70 -9.03 -6.73 -21.05
C SER A 70 -8.80 -7.83 -20.00
N LEU A 71 -7.59 -7.93 -19.46
CA LEU A 71 -7.27 -8.89 -18.40
C LEU A 71 -8.01 -8.56 -17.09
N VAL A 72 -8.01 -7.28 -16.69
CA VAL A 72 -8.67 -6.80 -15.47
C VAL A 72 -10.17 -7.02 -15.52
N THR A 73 -10.79 -6.83 -16.67
CA THR A 73 -12.27 -6.88 -16.82
C THR A 73 -12.82 -8.26 -17.16
N ASP A 74 -11.95 -9.22 -17.45
CA ASP A 74 -12.35 -10.58 -17.78
C ASP A 74 -12.52 -11.44 -16.51
N LEU A 75 -13.74 -11.48 -16.00
CA LEU A 75 -14.08 -12.32 -14.84
C LEU A 75 -13.94 -13.83 -15.09
N SER A 76 -13.83 -14.27 -16.36
CA SER A 76 -13.62 -15.69 -16.66
C SER A 76 -12.24 -16.17 -16.23
N ARG A 77 -11.26 -15.27 -16.14
CA ARG A 77 -9.90 -15.56 -15.61
C ARG A 77 -9.88 -15.81 -14.11
N SER A 78 -10.95 -15.42 -13.42
CA SER A 78 -11.16 -15.72 -12.00
C SER A 78 -11.43 -17.22 -11.73
N ARG A 79 -11.48 -18.00 -12.79
CA ARG A 79 -11.64 -19.44 -12.70
C ARG A 79 -10.25 -20.05 -12.47
N SER A 80 -9.98 -20.48 -11.24
CA SER A 80 -8.98 -21.53 -11.05
C SER A 80 -9.48 -22.77 -11.78
N ALA A 81 -8.59 -23.65 -12.22
CA ALA A 81 -8.94 -24.83 -13.00
C ALA A 81 -10.04 -25.70 -12.35
N ASP A 82 -10.28 -25.53 -11.05
CA ASP A 82 -11.19 -26.34 -10.24
C ASP A 82 -12.46 -25.62 -9.74
N THR A 83 -12.60 -24.31 -9.93
CA THR A 83 -13.76 -23.57 -9.40
C THR A 83 -14.38 -22.65 -10.44
N ASN A 84 -15.63 -22.98 -10.81
CA ASN A 84 -16.45 -22.15 -11.68
C ASN A 84 -17.15 -21.06 -10.85
N LEU A 85 -16.39 -20.01 -10.43
CA LEU A 85 -16.92 -18.95 -9.60
C LEU A 85 -18.07 -18.21 -10.34
N LYS A 86 -19.22 -18.17 -9.70
CA LYS A 86 -20.37 -17.43 -10.18
C LYS A 86 -20.53 -16.16 -9.36
N PHE A 87 -20.37 -15.00 -10.01
CA PHE A 87 -20.49 -13.71 -9.36
C PHE A 87 -21.90 -13.16 -9.44
N TYR A 88 -22.30 -12.40 -8.42
CA TYR A 88 -23.58 -11.69 -8.41
C TYR A 88 -23.74 -10.77 -9.64
N ALA A 89 -24.94 -10.64 -10.15
CA ALA A 89 -25.25 -9.83 -11.34
C ALA A 89 -24.75 -8.37 -11.23
N LYS A 90 -24.75 -7.78 -10.03
CA LYS A 90 -24.22 -6.45 -9.79
C LYS A 90 -22.72 -6.35 -10.09
N ILE A 91 -21.95 -7.36 -9.72
CA ILE A 91 -20.50 -7.42 -9.97
C ILE A 91 -20.24 -7.63 -11.46
N GLN A 92 -20.96 -8.55 -12.09
CA GLN A 92 -20.87 -8.78 -13.53
C GLN A 92 -21.13 -7.49 -14.31
N LYS A 93 -22.21 -6.78 -13.99
CA LYS A 93 -22.54 -5.49 -14.63
C LYS A 93 -21.48 -4.41 -14.41
N LEU A 94 -20.88 -4.34 -13.22
CA LEU A 94 -19.79 -3.41 -12.94
C LEU A 94 -18.60 -3.67 -13.87
N TYR A 95 -18.15 -4.91 -13.98
CA TYR A 95 -17.01 -5.28 -14.81
C TYR A 95 -17.31 -5.15 -16.32
N GLU A 96 -18.52 -5.44 -16.76
CA GLU A 96 -18.98 -5.12 -18.12
C GLU A 96 -18.89 -3.62 -18.41
N ASN A 97 -19.35 -2.77 -17.48
CA ASN A 97 -19.28 -1.32 -17.64
C ASN A 97 -17.82 -0.84 -17.71
N ARG A 98 -16.92 -1.38 -16.89
CA ARG A 98 -15.48 -1.10 -16.93
C ARG A 98 -14.88 -1.48 -18.29
N SER A 99 -15.21 -2.66 -18.81
CA SER A 99 -14.81 -3.07 -20.17
C SER A 99 -15.29 -2.09 -21.23
N LYS A 100 -16.54 -1.62 -21.12
CA LYS A 100 -17.11 -0.63 -22.07
C LYS A 100 -16.43 0.73 -22.01
N MET A 101 -15.86 1.16 -20.89
CA MET A 101 -15.09 2.41 -20.80
C MET A 101 -13.90 2.39 -21.78
N VAL A 102 -13.24 1.25 -21.92
CA VAL A 102 -12.08 1.11 -22.80
C VAL A 102 -12.48 0.82 -24.24
N THR A 103 -13.39 -0.15 -24.45
CA THR A 103 -13.78 -0.61 -25.80
C THR A 103 -14.59 0.42 -26.57
N HIS A 104 -15.44 1.20 -25.90
CA HIS A 104 -16.29 2.22 -26.52
C HIS A 104 -15.72 3.65 -26.41
N LYS A 105 -14.43 3.78 -26.04
CA LYS A 105 -13.74 5.07 -25.90
C LYS A 105 -14.49 6.05 -24.97
N LYS A 106 -15.10 5.53 -23.91
CA LYS A 106 -15.70 6.35 -22.87
C LYS A 106 -14.64 6.89 -21.92
N LEU A 107 -14.97 7.93 -21.17
CA LEU A 107 -14.12 8.38 -20.09
C LEU A 107 -14.04 7.29 -19.00
N LEU A 108 -12.87 7.14 -18.42
CA LEU A 108 -12.66 6.28 -17.25
C LEU A 108 -13.25 6.98 -16.03
N ASP A 109 -13.93 6.24 -15.17
CA ASP A 109 -14.17 6.69 -13.82
C ASP A 109 -12.92 6.51 -12.94
N TRP A 110 -12.92 7.12 -11.77
CA TRP A 110 -11.79 7.05 -10.84
C TRP A 110 -11.52 5.62 -10.36
N GLY A 111 -12.56 4.80 -10.16
CA GLY A 111 -12.40 3.40 -9.76
C GLY A 111 -11.67 2.57 -10.81
N MET A 112 -11.98 2.78 -12.10
CA MET A 112 -11.28 2.11 -13.19
C MET A 112 -9.86 2.67 -13.39
N ALA A 113 -9.66 3.98 -13.27
CA ALA A 113 -8.35 4.60 -13.38
C ALA A 113 -7.38 4.11 -12.29
N GLU A 114 -7.84 4.04 -11.05
CA GLU A 114 -7.11 3.47 -9.92
C GLU A 114 -6.78 1.99 -10.16
N THR A 115 -7.78 1.20 -10.53
CA THR A 115 -7.60 -0.23 -10.82
C THR A 115 -6.55 -0.47 -11.91
N MET A 116 -6.58 0.33 -12.98
CA MET A 116 -5.59 0.25 -14.06
C MET A 116 -4.20 0.65 -13.60
N SER A 117 -4.07 1.65 -12.73
CA SER A 117 -2.78 2.07 -12.17
C SER A 117 -2.14 0.93 -11.36
N PHE A 118 -2.91 0.29 -10.49
CA PHE A 118 -2.43 -0.87 -9.74
C PHE A 118 -2.11 -2.06 -10.66
N ALA A 119 -2.95 -2.34 -11.66
CA ALA A 119 -2.71 -3.40 -12.63
C ALA A 119 -1.39 -3.22 -13.41
N VAL A 120 -1.10 -1.99 -13.81
CA VAL A 120 0.17 -1.65 -14.48
C VAL A 120 1.36 -1.88 -13.55
N LEU A 121 1.28 -1.44 -12.31
CA LEU A 121 2.37 -1.61 -11.33
C LEU A 121 2.67 -3.09 -11.07
N VAL A 122 1.66 -3.89 -10.75
CA VAL A 122 1.87 -5.32 -10.50
C VAL A 122 2.36 -6.06 -11.73
N SER A 123 1.89 -5.68 -12.92
CA SER A 123 2.37 -6.26 -14.18
C SER A 123 3.83 -5.95 -14.51
N LYS A 124 4.37 -4.90 -13.90
CA LYS A 124 5.79 -4.49 -14.00
C LYS A 124 6.66 -5.04 -12.86
N GLY A 125 6.12 -5.88 -12.02
CA GLY A 125 6.86 -6.45 -10.89
C GLY A 125 6.88 -5.58 -9.63
N THR A 126 6.11 -4.50 -9.58
CA THR A 126 5.98 -3.67 -8.37
C THR A 126 4.87 -4.19 -7.49
N ARG A 127 5.19 -4.62 -6.28
CA ARG A 127 4.21 -4.99 -5.26
C ARG A 127 3.37 -3.78 -4.88
N VAL A 128 2.06 -3.96 -4.81
CA VAL A 128 1.13 -2.96 -4.31
C VAL A 128 0.43 -3.50 -3.08
N ARG A 129 0.50 -2.76 -1.98
CA ARG A 129 -0.20 -3.06 -0.74
C ARG A 129 -1.09 -1.89 -0.36
N LEU A 130 -2.39 -2.16 -0.20
CA LEU A 130 -3.38 -1.18 0.23
C LEU A 130 -4.15 -1.72 1.43
N SER A 131 -4.19 -0.97 2.50
CA SER A 131 -5.02 -1.27 3.66
C SER A 131 -5.80 -0.05 4.14
N GLY A 132 -6.93 -0.32 4.75
CA GLY A 132 -7.84 0.69 5.29
C GLY A 132 -9.21 0.09 5.56
N GLN A 133 -10.08 0.87 6.18
CA GLN A 133 -11.45 0.44 6.45
C GLN A 133 -12.22 0.34 5.13
N ASP A 134 -12.91 -0.77 4.91
CA ASP A 134 -13.67 -1.06 3.68
C ASP A 134 -12.87 -0.97 2.36
N SER A 135 -11.54 -0.96 2.40
CA SER A 135 -10.69 -0.74 1.23
C SER A 135 -10.92 -1.75 0.10
N GLY A 136 -11.29 -2.99 0.42
CA GLY A 136 -11.56 -4.02 -0.58
C GLY A 136 -12.66 -3.66 -1.56
N ARG A 137 -13.72 -2.99 -1.08
CA ARG A 137 -14.82 -2.44 -1.90
C ARG A 137 -14.55 -0.98 -2.25
N GLY A 138 -13.86 -0.27 -1.38
CA GLY A 138 -13.79 1.17 -1.28
C GLY A 138 -15.00 1.74 -0.53
N THR A 139 -14.79 2.74 0.31
CA THR A 139 -15.85 3.39 1.12
C THR A 139 -17.02 3.84 0.24
N PHE A 140 -16.73 4.36 -0.95
CA PHE A 140 -17.73 4.85 -1.91
C PHE A 140 -18.17 3.80 -2.93
N ALA A 141 -17.92 2.51 -2.68
CA ALA A 141 -18.21 1.41 -3.60
C ALA A 141 -17.59 1.60 -5.00
N HIS A 142 -16.50 2.29 -5.11
CA HIS A 142 -15.82 2.64 -6.36
C HIS A 142 -14.80 1.60 -6.81
N ARG A 143 -14.15 0.92 -5.86
CA ARG A 143 -13.00 0.03 -6.13
C ARG A 143 -13.40 -1.38 -6.49
N HIS A 144 -14.09 -2.09 -5.64
CA HIS A 144 -14.43 -3.52 -5.80
C HIS A 144 -13.22 -4.37 -6.22
N ALA A 145 -12.09 -4.20 -5.53
CA ALA A 145 -10.89 -4.99 -5.77
C ALA A 145 -10.97 -6.39 -5.13
N ILE A 146 -11.76 -6.54 -4.07
CA ILE A 146 -12.19 -7.84 -3.56
C ILE A 146 -13.63 -8.04 -4.01
N ILE A 147 -13.88 -9.07 -4.80
CA ILE A 147 -15.22 -9.45 -5.23
C ILE A 147 -15.59 -10.80 -4.63
N THR A 148 -16.86 -10.99 -4.35
CA THR A 148 -17.38 -12.21 -3.70
C THR A 148 -18.34 -12.92 -4.67
N SER A 149 -18.15 -14.22 -4.82
CA SER A 149 -19.03 -15.09 -5.59
C SER A 149 -20.28 -15.48 -4.81
N GLU A 150 -21.24 -16.10 -5.47
CA GLU A 150 -22.52 -16.54 -4.87
C GLU A 150 -22.31 -17.58 -3.74
N ASP A 151 -21.20 -18.31 -3.74
CA ASP A 151 -20.77 -19.26 -2.69
C ASP A 151 -19.92 -18.63 -1.59
N ASN A 152 -19.84 -17.30 -1.54
CA ASN A 152 -19.03 -16.51 -0.60
C ASN A 152 -17.51 -16.64 -0.78
N THR A 153 -17.01 -17.21 -1.85
CA THR A 153 -15.57 -17.23 -2.15
C THR A 153 -15.11 -15.81 -2.53
N LYS A 154 -14.07 -15.34 -1.85
CA LYS A 154 -13.44 -14.04 -2.17
C LYS A 154 -12.43 -14.20 -3.28
N HIS A 155 -12.44 -13.28 -4.22
CA HIS A 155 -11.53 -13.24 -5.35
C HIS A 155 -10.97 -11.83 -5.55
N VAL A 156 -9.69 -11.74 -5.89
CA VAL A 156 -8.98 -10.49 -6.18
C VAL A 156 -8.49 -10.53 -7.64
N PRO A 157 -9.22 -9.93 -8.59
CA PRO A 157 -8.90 -10.04 -10.02
C PRO A 157 -7.48 -9.57 -10.37
N LEU A 158 -6.97 -8.55 -9.67
CA LEU A 158 -5.62 -8.01 -9.90
C LEU A 158 -4.49 -9.01 -9.60
N ASN A 159 -4.75 -10.11 -8.92
CA ASN A 159 -3.76 -11.17 -8.69
C ASN A 159 -3.74 -12.25 -9.78
N HIS A 160 -4.53 -12.06 -10.85
CA HIS A 160 -4.69 -13.07 -11.91
C HIS A 160 -4.49 -12.51 -13.31
N LEU A 161 -3.65 -11.45 -13.45
CA LEU A 161 -3.35 -10.83 -14.75
C LEU A 161 -2.29 -11.63 -15.50
N TYR A 162 -1.19 -11.95 -14.83
CA TYR A 162 -0.04 -12.68 -15.38
C TYR A 162 0.50 -13.67 -14.34
N ASN A 163 1.17 -14.73 -14.80
CA ASN A 163 1.70 -15.77 -13.90
C ASN A 163 2.90 -15.28 -13.07
N ASP A 164 3.67 -14.34 -13.61
CA ASP A 164 4.91 -13.81 -13.04
C ASP A 164 4.79 -12.38 -12.51
N GLN A 165 3.57 -11.88 -12.34
CA GLN A 165 3.34 -10.55 -11.79
C GLN A 165 3.69 -10.44 -10.30
N ALA A 166 3.90 -9.21 -9.84
CA ALA A 166 3.96 -8.93 -8.42
C ALA A 166 2.58 -9.05 -7.75
N PRO A 167 2.50 -9.34 -6.44
CA PRO A 167 1.23 -9.43 -5.73
C PRO A 167 0.56 -8.07 -5.56
N PHE A 168 -0.77 -8.08 -5.62
CA PHE A 168 -1.64 -7.01 -5.15
C PHE A 168 -2.26 -7.42 -3.82
N GLU A 169 -1.85 -6.78 -2.76
CA GLU A 169 -2.30 -7.05 -1.40
C GLU A 169 -3.33 -6.01 -0.99
N ILE A 170 -4.54 -6.43 -0.65
CA ILE A 170 -5.60 -5.52 -0.23
C ILE A 170 -6.30 -6.04 1.01
N TYR A 171 -6.42 -5.19 2.03
CA TYR A 171 -6.93 -5.56 3.33
C TYR A 171 -7.96 -4.56 3.85
N ASN A 172 -9.12 -5.08 4.24
CA ASN A 172 -10.02 -4.33 5.11
C ASN A 172 -9.41 -4.33 6.51
N SER A 173 -8.96 -3.18 6.96
CA SER A 173 -8.26 -3.04 8.23
C SER A 173 -9.20 -3.06 9.43
N PHE A 174 -8.62 -3.20 10.61
CA PHE A 174 -9.29 -2.91 11.86
C PHE A 174 -9.68 -1.43 11.98
N LEU A 175 -10.62 -1.15 12.86
CA LEU A 175 -11.04 0.21 13.21
C LEU A 175 -10.00 0.83 14.17
N SER A 176 -8.87 1.21 13.64
CA SER A 176 -7.80 1.89 14.37
C SER A 176 -6.84 2.55 13.38
N GLU A 177 -7.00 3.82 13.15
CA GLU A 177 -6.15 4.61 12.25
C GLU A 177 -4.70 4.60 12.76
N TYR A 178 -4.52 4.80 14.07
CA TYR A 178 -3.22 4.78 14.73
C TYR A 178 -2.46 3.47 14.49
N GLY A 179 -3.09 2.34 14.81
CA GLY A 179 -2.45 1.02 14.70
C GLY A 179 -2.18 0.63 13.26
N VAL A 180 -3.13 0.90 12.37
CA VAL A 180 -3.03 0.52 10.96
C VAL A 180 -2.01 1.36 10.22
N LEU A 181 -2.04 2.69 10.37
CA LEU A 181 -1.03 3.56 9.75
C LEU A 181 0.37 3.29 10.30
N GLY A 182 0.49 3.03 11.60
CA GLY A 182 1.77 2.64 12.22
C GLY A 182 2.33 1.36 11.61
N PHE A 183 1.48 0.37 11.37
CA PHE A 183 1.87 -0.87 10.70
C PHE A 183 2.31 -0.61 9.25
N GLU A 184 1.51 0.12 8.47
CA GLU A 184 1.84 0.39 7.06
C GLU A 184 3.09 1.26 6.91
N TYR A 185 3.34 2.17 7.85
CA TYR A 185 4.60 2.90 7.92
C TYR A 185 5.79 1.94 8.09
N GLY A 186 5.70 0.99 9.05
CA GLY A 186 6.73 -0.01 9.27
C GLY A 186 6.91 -0.95 8.07
N TYR A 187 5.82 -1.33 7.42
CA TYR A 187 5.85 -2.15 6.20
C TYR A 187 6.57 -1.43 5.05
N ALA A 188 6.21 -0.17 4.79
CA ALA A 188 6.87 0.64 3.76
C ALA A 188 8.36 0.86 4.05
N TYR A 189 8.72 0.96 5.32
CA TYR A 189 10.12 1.04 5.74
C TYR A 189 10.90 -0.25 5.44
N ALA A 190 10.29 -1.41 5.66
CA ALA A 190 10.89 -2.71 5.39
C ALA A 190 10.88 -3.09 3.90
N SER A 191 10.01 -2.49 3.10
CA SER A 191 9.82 -2.77 1.67
C SER A 191 9.78 -1.49 0.83
N PRO A 192 10.90 -0.77 0.68
CA PRO A 192 10.95 0.54 0.05
C PRO A 192 10.65 0.53 -1.46
N THR A 193 10.69 -0.64 -2.09
CA THR A 193 10.38 -0.81 -3.52
C THR A 193 8.91 -1.16 -3.80
N SER A 194 8.10 -1.30 -2.76
CA SER A 194 6.66 -1.54 -2.86
C SER A 194 5.88 -0.23 -2.79
N LEU A 195 4.75 -0.17 -3.48
CA LEU A 195 3.76 0.86 -3.24
C LEU A 195 2.90 0.45 -2.04
N THR A 196 3.13 1.06 -0.90
CA THR A 196 2.38 0.81 0.34
C THR A 196 1.43 1.97 0.60
N ILE A 197 0.14 1.68 0.72
CA ILE A 197 -0.92 2.68 0.84
C ILE A 197 -1.74 2.39 2.10
N TRP A 198 -1.95 3.41 2.90
CA TRP A 198 -3.01 3.45 3.89
C TRP A 198 -4.13 4.38 3.41
N GLU A 199 -5.37 3.87 3.36
CA GLU A 199 -6.54 4.66 3.01
C GLU A 199 -7.41 4.90 4.26
N ALA A 200 -7.57 6.15 4.64
CA ALA A 200 -8.57 6.52 5.63
C ALA A 200 -9.98 6.30 5.07
N GLN A 201 -10.94 5.91 5.89
CA GLN A 201 -12.33 5.78 5.43
C GLN A 201 -12.89 7.13 4.94
N PHE A 202 -12.57 8.20 5.68
CA PHE A 202 -12.65 9.61 5.26
C PHE A 202 -11.36 10.28 5.71
N GLY A 203 -10.88 11.25 4.95
CA GLY A 203 -9.64 11.96 5.27
C GLY A 203 -9.66 12.64 6.65
N ASP A 204 -10.84 13.02 7.14
CA ASP A 204 -11.06 13.54 8.49
C ASP A 204 -10.47 12.63 9.57
N PHE A 205 -10.55 11.30 9.39
CA PHE A 205 -10.12 10.33 10.40
C PHE A 205 -8.60 10.15 10.48
N ALA A 206 -7.82 10.84 9.64
CA ALA A 206 -6.38 10.93 9.83
C ALA A 206 -5.99 11.49 11.21
N ASN A 207 -6.89 12.23 11.86
CA ASN A 207 -6.69 12.74 13.22
C ASN A 207 -6.47 11.60 14.24
N GLY A 208 -7.09 10.43 14.04
CA GLY A 208 -6.90 9.26 14.90
C GLY A 208 -5.48 8.65 14.76
N ALA A 209 -4.73 9.02 13.73
CA ALA A 209 -3.35 8.60 13.51
C ALA A 209 -2.34 9.76 13.60
N GLN A 210 -2.73 10.91 14.12
CA GLN A 210 -1.90 12.12 14.12
C GLN A 210 -0.53 11.89 14.78
N ILE A 211 -0.44 11.08 15.82
CA ILE A 211 0.81 10.74 16.49
C ILE A 211 1.79 10.04 15.50
N ILE A 212 1.28 9.12 14.68
CA ILE A 212 2.10 8.45 13.66
C ILE A 212 2.52 9.43 12.57
N ILE A 213 1.63 10.33 12.17
CA ILE A 213 1.94 11.35 11.17
C ILE A 213 3.05 12.27 11.68
N ASP A 214 2.93 12.81 12.89
CA ASP A 214 3.87 13.79 13.45
C ASP A 214 5.22 13.15 13.83
N GLN A 215 5.17 12.00 14.53
CA GLN A 215 6.36 11.42 15.16
C GLN A 215 7.12 10.45 14.27
N PHE A 216 6.50 9.91 13.24
CA PHE A 216 7.11 8.95 12.33
C PHE A 216 7.16 9.45 10.90
N ILE A 217 6.02 9.77 10.26
CA ILE A 217 5.99 10.12 8.84
C ILE A 217 6.71 11.45 8.59
N ALA A 218 6.32 12.50 9.29
CA ALA A 218 6.87 13.85 9.08
C ALA A 218 8.32 14.01 9.57
N SER A 219 8.76 13.22 10.56
CA SER A 219 10.01 13.46 11.30
C SER A 219 11.05 12.33 11.22
N SER A 220 10.74 11.22 10.58
CA SER A 220 11.64 10.05 10.57
C SER A 220 12.98 10.32 9.90
N GLU A 221 13.00 11.11 8.84
CA GLU A 221 14.24 11.41 8.14
C GLU A 221 15.21 12.21 9.03
N THR A 222 14.71 13.16 9.80
CA THR A 222 15.52 13.93 10.76
C THR A 222 15.97 13.08 11.94
N LYS A 223 15.07 12.23 12.48
CA LYS A 223 15.38 11.43 13.68
C LYS A 223 16.31 10.26 13.38
N TRP A 224 16.06 9.55 12.27
CA TRP A 224 16.68 8.25 12.01
C TRP A 224 17.42 8.18 10.67
N HIS A 225 17.48 9.30 9.98
CA HIS A 225 18.06 9.39 8.63
C HIS A 225 17.48 8.36 7.65
N ARG A 226 16.18 8.06 7.80
CA ARG A 226 15.45 7.12 6.95
C ARG A 226 14.26 7.79 6.29
N MET A 227 14.12 7.54 5.00
CA MET A 227 12.94 7.94 4.23
C MET A 227 11.83 6.88 4.40
N ASN A 228 10.63 7.22 3.99
CA ASN A 228 9.52 6.29 3.96
C ASN A 228 8.65 6.56 2.72
N GLY A 229 8.23 5.50 2.04
CA GLY A 229 7.42 5.58 0.84
C GLY A 229 5.93 5.33 1.08
N VAL A 230 5.45 5.39 2.33
CA VAL A 230 4.02 5.20 2.61
C VAL A 230 3.20 6.31 1.98
N VAL A 231 2.11 5.92 1.32
CA VAL A 231 1.13 6.84 0.71
C VAL A 231 -0.11 6.87 1.58
N LEU A 232 -0.59 8.05 1.90
CA LEU A 232 -1.87 8.26 2.58
C LEU A 232 -2.91 8.67 1.54
N MET A 233 -3.96 7.86 1.39
CA MET A 233 -5.15 8.23 0.61
C MET A 233 -6.20 8.76 1.57
N LEU A 234 -6.49 10.05 1.44
CA LEU A 234 -7.36 10.78 2.36
C LEU A 234 -8.55 11.35 1.59
N PRO A 235 -9.68 10.60 1.49
CA PRO A 235 -10.86 11.10 0.79
C PRO A 235 -11.28 12.46 1.31
N HIS A 236 -11.42 13.43 0.38
CA HIS A 236 -11.73 14.82 0.66
C HIS A 236 -12.80 15.32 -0.32
N GLY A 237 -13.81 16.02 0.20
CA GLY A 237 -14.89 16.59 -0.60
C GLY A 237 -15.99 17.14 0.28
N TYR A 238 -16.88 17.94 -0.30
CA TYR A 238 -17.91 18.67 0.45
C TYR A 238 -19.26 17.93 0.54
N GLU A 239 -19.33 16.69 0.10
CA GLU A 239 -20.57 15.90 0.03
C GLU A 239 -20.70 14.87 1.15
N GLY A 240 -19.89 14.99 2.20
CA GLY A 240 -19.94 14.12 3.37
C GLY A 240 -21.23 14.29 4.17
N GLN A 241 -21.83 13.18 4.58
CA GLN A 241 -23.12 13.17 5.28
C GLN A 241 -23.00 13.29 6.82
N GLY A 242 -21.88 13.74 7.32
CA GLY A 242 -21.62 13.90 8.73
C GLY A 242 -20.62 15.02 9.01
N PRO A 243 -20.49 15.45 10.28
CA PRO A 243 -19.60 16.56 10.64
C PRO A 243 -18.13 16.28 10.36
N GLU A 244 -17.73 15.01 10.37
CA GLU A 244 -16.35 14.56 10.19
C GLU A 244 -16.20 13.75 8.88
N HIS A 245 -16.84 14.15 7.77
CA HIS A 245 -16.92 13.36 6.54
C HIS A 245 -16.63 14.21 5.27
N SER A 246 -15.89 15.29 5.40
CA SER A 246 -15.66 16.20 4.28
C SER A 246 -14.20 16.60 4.10
N SER A 247 -13.47 16.88 5.17
CA SER A 247 -12.15 17.50 5.06
C SER A 247 -11.03 16.59 5.54
N ALA A 248 -10.08 16.31 4.66
CA ALA A 248 -8.80 15.70 5.03
C ALA A 248 -7.89 16.64 5.83
N ARG A 249 -8.31 17.90 6.06
CA ARG A 249 -7.55 18.94 6.76
C ARG A 249 -6.16 19.14 6.13
N ILE A 250 -6.15 19.43 4.84
CA ILE A 250 -4.96 19.60 4.01
C ILE A 250 -3.99 20.60 4.63
N GLU A 251 -4.51 21.64 5.27
CA GLU A 251 -3.72 22.67 5.97
C GLU A 251 -2.82 22.10 7.08
N ARG A 252 -3.21 21.01 7.73
CA ARG A 252 -2.37 20.34 8.74
C ARG A 252 -1.18 19.64 8.09
N PHE A 253 -1.39 18.99 6.97
CA PHE A 253 -0.31 18.34 6.21
C PHE A 253 0.63 19.39 5.60
N LEU A 254 0.10 20.47 5.04
CA LEU A 254 0.89 21.57 4.52
C LEU A 254 1.79 22.20 5.60
N SER A 255 1.29 22.33 6.83
CA SER A 255 2.09 22.87 7.94
C SER A 255 3.22 21.93 8.41
N LEU A 256 3.13 20.64 8.09
CA LEU A 256 4.16 19.64 8.41
C LEU A 256 5.22 19.52 7.30
N CYS A 257 4.97 20.07 6.10
CA CYS A 257 5.93 20.03 5.01
C CYS A 257 7.13 20.92 5.32
N ALA A 258 8.31 20.33 5.41
CA ALA A 258 9.58 21.03 5.64
C ALA A 258 10.67 20.38 4.78
N GLY A 259 11.20 21.09 3.82
CA GLY A 259 12.12 20.52 2.84
C GLY A 259 11.41 19.47 1.99
N ASN A 260 11.90 18.24 1.97
CA ASN A 260 11.38 17.14 1.14
C ASN A 260 10.79 16.00 1.98
N ASN A 261 10.45 16.24 3.24
CA ASN A 261 10.01 15.21 4.17
C ASN A 261 8.61 14.65 3.86
N MET A 262 7.77 15.41 3.18
CA MET A 262 6.40 15.04 2.82
C MET A 262 6.01 15.71 1.50
N GLN A 263 5.26 14.99 0.68
CA GLN A 263 4.70 15.48 -0.58
C GLN A 263 3.17 15.43 -0.52
N ILE A 264 2.51 16.45 -1.00
CA ILE A 264 1.05 16.52 -1.13
C ILE A 264 0.75 16.67 -2.63
N VAL A 265 -0.14 15.81 -3.12
CA VAL A 265 -0.51 15.76 -4.55
C VAL A 265 -2.01 16.00 -4.70
#